data_5c818b2c98337732e8d158d92ffdc0dd
#
_entry.id   5c818b2c98337732e8d158d92ffdc0dd
#
_cell.length_a   1.000
_cell.length_b   1.000
_cell.length_c   1.000
_cell.angle_alpha   90.00
_cell.angle_beta   90.00
_cell.angle_gamma   90.00
#
_symmetry.space_group_name_H-M   'P 1'
#
loop_
_entity.id
_entity.type
_entity.pdbx_description
1 polymer ?
#
loop_
_entity_poly.entity_id
_entity_poly.type
_entity_poly.pdbx_seq_one_letter_code
_entity_poly.pdbx_strand_id
1 'polypeptide(L)'
;QMTILDLVGNTPIVELNRINPNPKVKIYGKLEGHNPGGSVKDRAALSMIKGAVERGEIESDMKLIEATSGNTGIALAMIARLYNLEIELVMPENSTRERVLTMEAFGAKVILTPSEEGIEGSRDYAEAQMKKGGYFMLDQFGNPDNFLAHYRSTGPEIWKDTNGEVTHFVSSMGTTGTIMGTSMYLKEQNPNVQIVGCQPTEGSKIPGIRRWSKEYLPMIFDAARVDRIMDISEAEARVMANRLAKEEAVFGGMSSGGSAAAAVSDEVPPPESSLLL
;
A
#
# COMPACT_ATOMS: atom_id res chain seq x y z
N GLN A 1 18.52 5.84 20.96
CA GLN A 1 18.52 4.38 20.79
C GLN A 1 17.54 4.02 19.68
N MET A 2 17.99 3.27 18.66
CA MET A 2 17.18 2.87 17.51
C MET A 2 16.13 1.81 17.91
N THR A 3 14.92 1.95 17.40
CA THR A 3 13.83 0.98 17.58
C THR A 3 13.36 0.45 16.22
N ILE A 4 12.44 -0.52 16.22
CA ILE A 4 11.82 -1.02 14.97
C ILE A 4 11.11 0.11 14.20
N LEU A 5 10.56 1.11 14.88
CA LEU A 5 9.91 2.24 14.22
C LEU A 5 10.87 3.03 13.32
N ASP A 6 12.14 3.11 13.69
CA ASP A 6 13.16 3.84 12.94
C ASP A 6 13.57 3.12 11.64
N LEU A 7 13.20 1.85 11.50
CA LEU A 7 13.46 1.05 10.31
C LEU A 7 12.38 1.16 9.24
N VAL A 8 11.27 1.82 9.53
CA VAL A 8 10.19 2.05 8.56
C VAL A 8 10.64 3.07 7.52
N GLY A 9 10.53 2.74 6.25
CA GLY A 9 10.94 3.60 5.16
C GLY A 9 12.41 3.46 4.77
N ASN A 10 12.91 4.41 4.01
CA ASN A 10 14.27 4.41 3.43
C ASN A 10 14.60 3.09 2.70
N THR A 11 13.61 2.56 2.01
CA THR A 11 13.74 1.30 1.26
C THR A 11 14.62 1.50 0.02
N PRO A 12 15.35 0.46 -0.40
CA PRO A 12 16.22 0.57 -1.57
C PRO A 12 15.43 0.63 -2.87
N ILE A 13 16.03 1.27 -3.87
CA ILE A 13 15.59 1.24 -5.26
C ILE A 13 16.63 0.43 -6.05
N VAL A 14 16.16 -0.51 -6.86
CA VAL A 14 17.01 -1.34 -7.72
C VAL A 14 16.55 -1.26 -9.18
N GLU A 15 17.51 -1.33 -10.10
CA GLU A 15 17.18 -1.42 -11.53
C GLU A 15 16.71 -2.83 -11.88
N LEU A 16 15.57 -2.91 -12.60
CA LEU A 16 14.96 -4.15 -13.09
C LEU A 16 15.23 -4.29 -14.59
N ASN A 17 16.43 -4.68 -14.94
CA ASN A 17 16.87 -4.68 -16.33
C ASN A 17 16.61 -5.98 -17.10
N ARG A 18 16.36 -7.09 -16.39
CA ARG A 18 16.11 -8.39 -17.02
C ARG A 18 14.67 -8.56 -17.48
N ILE A 19 13.71 -8.03 -16.75
CA ILE A 19 12.30 -8.04 -17.17
C ILE A 19 11.99 -6.93 -18.17
N ASN A 20 12.87 -5.95 -18.31
CA ASN A 20 12.68 -4.78 -19.16
C ASN A 20 12.91 -5.14 -20.63
N PRO A 21 11.87 -5.10 -21.50
CA PRO A 21 12.02 -5.43 -22.91
C PRO A 21 12.62 -4.29 -23.74
N ASN A 22 12.68 -3.07 -23.19
CA ASN A 22 13.10 -1.88 -23.92
C ASN A 22 14.40 -1.30 -23.33
N PRO A 23 15.55 -1.47 -24.02
CA PRO A 23 16.84 -0.99 -23.52
C PRO A 23 16.97 0.54 -23.46
N LYS A 24 16.04 1.27 -24.08
CA LYS A 24 16.01 2.74 -24.04
C LYS A 24 15.28 3.29 -22.81
N VAL A 25 14.62 2.43 -22.06
CA VAL A 25 13.88 2.78 -20.84
C VAL A 25 14.56 2.14 -19.64
N LYS A 26 14.65 2.85 -18.53
CA LYS A 26 15.10 2.29 -17.26
C LYS A 26 13.91 2.05 -16.36
N ILE A 27 13.79 0.84 -15.84
CA ILE A 27 12.74 0.45 -14.90
C ILE A 27 13.40 0.19 -13.55
N TYR A 28 12.87 0.83 -12.50
CA TYR A 28 13.32 0.68 -11.14
C TYR A 28 12.21 0.10 -10.27
N GLY A 29 12.57 -0.76 -9.35
CA GLY A 29 11.69 -1.26 -8.30
C GLY A 29 12.07 -0.68 -6.95
N LYS A 30 11.10 -0.06 -6.28
CA LYS A 30 11.27 0.36 -4.89
C LYS A 30 10.84 -0.78 -3.98
N LEU A 31 11.82 -1.37 -3.28
CA LEU A 31 11.64 -2.62 -2.56
C LEU A 31 11.00 -2.41 -1.18
N GLU A 32 9.69 -2.20 -1.16
CA GLU A 32 8.92 -1.94 0.07
C GLU A 32 8.83 -3.16 1.01
N GLY A 33 9.16 -4.35 0.53
CA GLY A 33 9.34 -5.54 1.35
C GLY A 33 10.46 -5.44 2.39
N HIS A 34 11.36 -4.46 2.27
CA HIS A 34 12.43 -4.19 3.23
C HIS A 34 11.97 -3.42 4.47
N ASN A 35 10.72 -2.95 4.51
CA ASN A 35 10.15 -2.45 5.75
C ASN A 35 10.09 -3.56 6.81
N PRO A 36 10.18 -3.25 8.12
CA PRO A 36 10.27 -4.27 9.18
C PRO A 36 9.07 -5.21 9.26
N GLY A 37 7.87 -4.75 8.92
CA GLY A 37 6.67 -5.60 8.82
C GLY A 37 6.49 -6.26 7.45
N GLY A 38 7.40 -6.01 6.52
CA GLY A 38 7.48 -6.69 5.23
C GLY A 38 6.67 -6.06 4.09
N SER A 39 6.12 -4.86 4.25
CA SER A 39 5.38 -4.20 3.17
C SER A 39 5.36 -2.67 3.26
N VAL A 40 4.88 -2.05 2.19
CA VAL A 40 4.63 -0.60 2.11
C VAL A 40 3.67 -0.10 3.21
N LYS A 41 2.83 -0.97 3.73
CA LYS A 41 1.81 -0.62 4.73
C LYS A 41 2.39 -0.21 6.09
N ASP A 42 3.62 -0.56 6.38
CA ASP A 42 4.32 -0.08 7.58
C ASP A 42 4.35 1.44 7.64
N ARG A 43 4.54 2.09 6.50
CA ARG A 43 4.56 3.55 6.39
C ARG A 43 3.22 4.19 6.76
N ALA A 44 2.14 3.70 6.16
CA ALA A 44 0.79 4.20 6.45
C ALA A 44 0.39 3.92 7.90
N ALA A 45 0.66 2.72 8.39
CA ALA A 45 0.34 2.31 9.75
C ALA A 45 1.05 3.20 10.79
N LEU A 46 2.34 3.44 10.62
CA LEU A 46 3.10 4.31 11.50
C LEU A 46 2.55 5.75 11.47
N SER A 47 2.30 6.27 10.30
CA SER A 47 1.78 7.63 10.13
C SER A 47 0.40 7.81 10.76
N MET A 48 -0.50 6.84 10.58
CA MET A 48 -1.85 6.92 11.16
C MET A 48 -1.85 6.81 12.68
N ILE A 49 -1.11 5.87 13.24
CA ILE A 49 -1.03 5.70 14.71
C ILE A 49 -0.31 6.88 15.35
N LYS A 50 0.85 7.24 14.83
CA LYS A 50 1.63 8.39 15.33
C LYS A 50 0.81 9.69 15.29
N GLY A 51 0.15 9.96 14.17
CA GLY A 51 -0.69 11.14 14.02
C GLY A 51 -1.84 11.18 15.04
N ALA A 52 -2.55 10.06 15.22
CA ALA A 52 -3.65 9.97 16.19
C ALA A 52 -3.15 10.16 17.63
N VAL A 53 -2.01 9.58 17.99
CA VAL A 53 -1.40 9.74 19.32
C VAL A 53 -0.98 11.19 19.55
N GLU A 54 -0.29 11.81 18.61
CA GLU A 54 0.20 13.19 18.74
C GLU A 54 -0.94 14.21 18.82
N ARG A 55 -2.08 13.96 18.17
CA ARG A 55 -3.27 14.81 18.27
C ARG A 55 -4.15 14.52 19.49
N GLY A 56 -3.81 13.49 20.28
CA GLY A 56 -4.59 13.12 21.48
C GLY A 56 -5.97 12.52 21.15
N GLU A 57 -6.13 11.93 19.97
CA GLU A 57 -7.41 11.36 19.53
C GLU A 57 -7.72 10.00 20.17
N ILE A 58 -6.71 9.30 20.69
CA ILE A 58 -6.87 7.99 21.32
C ILE A 58 -6.90 8.16 22.84
N GLU A 59 -8.09 8.01 23.42
CA GLU A 59 -8.28 8.07 24.86
C GLU A 59 -7.77 6.78 25.53
N SER A 60 -7.42 6.85 26.81
CA SER A 60 -6.73 5.78 27.55
C SER A 60 -7.50 4.45 27.64
N ASP A 61 -8.83 4.50 27.51
CA ASP A 61 -9.73 3.36 27.57
C ASP A 61 -10.19 2.87 26.18
N MET A 62 -9.75 3.54 25.13
CA MET A 62 -10.07 3.16 23.75
C MET A 62 -9.14 2.08 23.23
N LYS A 63 -9.71 1.20 22.39
CA LYS A 63 -9.00 0.25 21.54
C LYS A 63 -9.01 0.75 20.12
N LEU A 64 -7.97 0.45 19.36
CA LEU A 64 -7.97 0.66 17.93
C LEU A 64 -8.81 -0.42 17.24
N ILE A 65 -9.47 -0.06 16.14
CA ILE A 65 -10.14 -1.02 15.26
C ILE A 65 -9.87 -0.64 13.79
N GLU A 66 -9.66 -1.64 12.96
CA GLU A 66 -9.46 -1.42 11.51
C GLU A 66 -9.91 -2.63 10.69
N ALA A 67 -10.54 -2.37 9.56
CA ALA A 67 -10.79 -3.38 8.54
C ALA A 67 -9.59 -3.47 7.60
N THR A 68 -9.09 -4.69 7.40
CA THR A 68 -7.85 -4.90 6.64
C THR A 68 -7.91 -6.19 5.82
N SER A 69 -7.13 -6.25 4.75
CA SER A 69 -6.99 -7.45 3.90
C SER A 69 -5.67 -8.21 4.12
N GLY A 70 -4.86 -7.84 5.09
CA GLY A 70 -3.65 -8.56 5.45
C GLY A 70 -2.44 -7.70 5.79
N ASN A 71 -1.75 -7.12 4.81
CA ASN A 71 -0.50 -6.36 5.05
C ASN A 71 -0.69 -5.15 5.99
N THR A 72 -1.78 -4.42 5.83
CA THR A 72 -2.12 -3.31 6.75
C THR A 72 -2.30 -3.83 8.17
N GLY A 73 -2.97 -4.97 8.34
CA GLY A 73 -3.18 -5.58 9.65
C GLY A 73 -1.88 -5.98 10.33
N ILE A 74 -0.95 -6.59 9.60
CA ILE A 74 0.38 -6.94 10.13
C ILE A 74 1.12 -5.68 10.57
N ALA A 75 1.13 -4.64 9.74
CA ALA A 75 1.79 -3.37 10.06
C ALA A 75 1.17 -2.69 11.28
N LEU A 76 -0.16 -2.61 11.33
CA LEU A 76 -0.88 -2.01 12.45
C LEU A 76 -0.67 -2.78 13.75
N ALA A 77 -0.70 -4.11 13.71
CA ALA A 77 -0.47 -4.95 14.89
C ALA A 77 0.93 -4.70 15.48
N MET A 78 1.95 -4.70 14.62
CA MET A 78 3.35 -4.45 15.01
C MET A 78 3.51 -3.06 15.64
N ILE A 79 2.99 -2.03 14.99
CA ILE A 79 3.17 -0.64 15.45
C ILE A 79 2.33 -0.35 16.68
N ALA A 80 1.08 -0.80 16.73
CA ALA A 80 0.23 -0.65 17.91
C ALA A 80 0.90 -1.26 19.16
N ARG A 81 1.57 -2.41 19.00
CA ARG A 81 2.32 -3.04 20.09
C ARG A 81 3.40 -2.12 20.66
N LEU A 82 4.13 -1.43 19.78
CA LEU A 82 5.20 -0.53 20.19
C LEU A 82 4.69 0.77 20.83
N TYR A 83 3.45 1.14 20.57
CA TYR A 83 2.77 2.26 21.23
C TYR A 83 1.94 1.83 22.46
N ASN A 84 2.00 0.54 22.85
CA ASN A 84 1.21 -0.04 23.95
C ASN A 84 -0.31 0.16 23.77
N LEU A 85 -0.78 0.08 22.54
CA LEU A 85 -2.18 0.20 22.18
C LEU A 85 -2.78 -1.18 21.87
N GLU A 86 -3.98 -1.43 22.38
CA GLU A 86 -4.76 -2.61 21.97
C GLU A 86 -5.40 -2.36 20.61
N ILE A 87 -5.42 -3.38 19.77
CA ILE A 87 -6.01 -3.29 18.44
C ILE A 87 -6.83 -4.53 18.09
N GLU A 88 -7.99 -4.31 17.50
CA GLU A 88 -8.83 -5.32 16.87
C GLU A 88 -8.78 -5.15 15.36
N LEU A 89 -8.43 -6.22 14.66
CA LEU A 89 -8.29 -6.24 13.21
C LEU A 89 -9.39 -7.11 12.62
N VAL A 90 -10.19 -6.53 11.73
CA VAL A 90 -11.37 -7.16 11.14
C VAL A 90 -11.06 -7.53 9.69
N MET A 91 -11.26 -8.78 9.33
CA MET A 91 -10.97 -9.28 7.99
C MET A 91 -11.87 -10.45 7.61
N PRO A 92 -12.04 -10.69 6.29
CA PRO A 92 -12.78 -11.87 5.85
C PRO A 92 -12.15 -13.17 6.33
N GLU A 93 -12.97 -14.17 6.66
CA GLU A 93 -12.52 -15.47 7.19
C GLU A 93 -11.67 -16.29 6.23
N ASN A 94 -11.70 -15.98 4.93
CA ASN A 94 -10.83 -16.60 3.92
C ASN A 94 -9.43 -15.97 3.85
N SER A 95 -9.09 -15.08 4.76
CA SER A 95 -7.73 -14.55 4.91
C SER A 95 -6.77 -15.67 5.33
N THR A 96 -5.50 -15.57 4.89
CA THR A 96 -4.54 -16.63 5.16
C THR A 96 -4.27 -16.79 6.66
N ARG A 97 -4.14 -18.06 7.09
CA ARG A 97 -3.88 -18.39 8.49
C ARG A 97 -2.57 -17.80 8.99
N GLU A 98 -1.54 -17.79 8.17
CA GLU A 98 -0.22 -17.26 8.50
C GLU A 98 -0.30 -15.77 8.86
N ARG A 99 -1.10 -14.99 8.14
CA ARG A 99 -1.31 -13.57 8.43
C ARG A 99 -2.05 -13.37 9.77
N VAL A 100 -3.09 -14.15 10.01
CA VAL A 100 -3.83 -14.10 11.28
C VAL A 100 -2.91 -14.42 12.44
N LEU A 101 -2.14 -15.49 12.35
CA LEU A 101 -1.18 -15.88 13.40
C LEU A 101 -0.10 -14.83 13.63
N THR A 102 0.38 -14.17 12.58
CA THR A 102 1.36 -13.10 12.70
C THR A 102 0.79 -11.89 13.45
N MET A 103 -0.44 -11.48 13.13
CA MET A 103 -1.12 -10.38 13.84
C MET A 103 -1.35 -10.71 15.31
N GLU A 104 -1.79 -11.93 15.59
CA GLU A 104 -2.00 -12.41 16.96
C GLU A 104 -0.69 -12.50 17.75
N ALA A 105 0.42 -12.88 17.09
CA ALA A 105 1.74 -12.90 17.70
C ALA A 105 2.20 -11.51 18.16
N PHE A 106 1.81 -10.45 17.46
CA PHE A 106 2.05 -9.08 17.90
C PHE A 106 1.07 -8.61 19.01
N GLY A 107 0.08 -9.42 19.36
CA GLY A 107 -0.89 -9.13 20.40
C GLY A 107 -2.21 -8.53 19.92
N ALA A 108 -2.45 -8.50 18.61
CA ALA A 108 -3.73 -8.04 18.07
C ALA A 108 -4.82 -9.10 18.27
N LYS A 109 -6.07 -8.64 18.43
CA LYS A 109 -7.24 -9.49 18.34
C LYS A 109 -7.75 -9.48 16.90
N VAL A 110 -7.88 -10.64 16.29
CA VAL A 110 -8.40 -10.79 14.93
C VAL A 110 -9.87 -11.19 14.98
N ILE A 111 -10.71 -10.47 14.25
CA ILE A 111 -12.14 -10.74 14.10
C ILE A 111 -12.38 -11.11 12.64
N LEU A 112 -12.94 -12.30 12.43
CA LEU A 112 -13.24 -12.82 11.10
C LEU A 112 -14.70 -12.56 10.75
N THR A 113 -14.93 -11.99 9.57
CA THR A 113 -16.26 -11.76 9.00
C THR A 113 -16.53 -12.74 7.87
N PRO A 114 -17.82 -12.96 7.49
CA PRO A 114 -18.14 -13.88 6.41
C PRO A 114 -17.42 -13.55 5.10
N SER A 115 -16.85 -14.56 4.43
CA SER A 115 -16.06 -14.38 3.22
C SER A 115 -16.86 -13.83 2.04
N GLU A 116 -18.14 -14.14 1.96
CA GLU A 116 -19.07 -13.64 0.93
C GLU A 116 -19.28 -12.13 0.98
N GLU A 117 -19.11 -11.53 2.15
CA GLU A 117 -19.25 -10.07 2.34
C GLU A 117 -17.97 -9.30 1.95
N GLY A 118 -16.86 -10.01 1.80
CA GLY A 118 -15.57 -9.41 1.44
C GLY A 118 -15.06 -8.38 2.44
N ILE A 119 -14.19 -7.51 1.99
CA ILE A 119 -13.63 -6.43 2.83
C ILE A 119 -14.69 -5.38 3.19
N GLU A 120 -15.71 -5.20 2.37
CA GLU A 120 -16.82 -4.31 2.64
C GLU A 120 -17.57 -4.72 3.91
N GLY A 121 -17.84 -6.01 4.09
CA GLY A 121 -18.43 -6.55 5.31
C GLY A 121 -17.55 -6.30 6.54
N SER A 122 -16.25 -6.43 6.40
CA SER A 122 -15.31 -6.10 7.47
C SER A 122 -15.32 -4.61 7.82
N ARG A 123 -15.40 -3.73 6.83
CA ARG A 123 -15.53 -2.28 7.04
C ARG A 123 -16.83 -1.93 7.76
N ASP A 124 -17.93 -2.50 7.33
CA ASP A 124 -19.24 -2.27 7.96
C ASP A 124 -19.25 -2.73 9.42
N TYR A 125 -18.64 -3.88 9.71
CA TYR A 125 -18.47 -4.36 11.08
C TYR A 125 -17.66 -3.38 11.94
N ALA A 126 -16.50 -2.93 11.45
CA ALA A 126 -15.64 -2.00 12.17
C ALA A 126 -16.35 -0.67 12.46
N GLU A 127 -17.06 -0.12 11.48
CA GLU A 127 -17.85 1.10 11.64
C GLU A 127 -18.97 0.95 12.68
N ALA A 128 -19.66 -0.20 12.68
CA ALA A 128 -20.70 -0.49 13.65
C ALA A 128 -20.13 -0.58 15.08
N GLN A 129 -18.96 -1.19 15.26
CA GLN A 129 -18.31 -1.26 16.56
C GLN A 129 -17.86 0.12 17.06
N MET A 130 -17.30 0.94 16.17
CA MET A 130 -16.90 2.31 16.51
C MET A 130 -18.09 3.14 17.03
N LYS A 131 -19.25 3.01 16.38
CA LYS A 131 -20.48 3.72 16.78
C LYS A 131 -21.00 3.32 18.17
N LYS A 132 -20.69 2.11 18.64
CA LYS A 132 -21.03 1.65 20.00
C LYS A 132 -20.19 2.31 21.08
N GLY A 133 -19.05 2.91 20.72
CA GLY A 133 -18.11 3.55 21.64
C GLY A 133 -17.02 2.62 22.13
N GLY A 134 -15.96 3.19 22.73
CA GLY A 134 -14.79 2.45 23.23
C GLY A 134 -13.76 2.10 22.18
N TYR A 135 -13.96 2.51 20.93
CA TYR A 135 -13.05 2.26 19.82
C TYR A 135 -12.66 3.55 19.11
N PHE A 136 -11.41 3.58 18.67
CA PHE A 136 -10.92 4.56 17.69
C PHE A 136 -10.61 3.84 16.39
N MET A 137 -11.27 4.24 15.31
CA MET A 137 -11.01 3.69 13.99
C MET A 137 -10.00 4.56 13.25
N LEU A 138 -8.89 3.95 12.83
CA LEU A 138 -7.85 4.66 12.08
C LEU A 138 -8.34 5.08 10.69
N ASP A 139 -9.20 4.25 10.08
CA ASP A 139 -9.81 4.49 8.76
C ASP A 139 -8.78 4.70 7.65
N GLN A 140 -8.10 3.64 7.25
CA GLN A 140 -7.12 3.69 6.16
C GLN A 140 -7.66 4.22 4.83
N PHE A 141 -8.98 4.17 4.64
CA PHE A 141 -9.63 4.58 3.40
C PHE A 141 -9.98 6.08 3.36
N GLY A 142 -10.06 6.72 4.52
CA GLY A 142 -10.43 8.13 4.66
C GLY A 142 -9.44 8.98 5.43
N ASN A 143 -8.42 8.37 6.03
CA ASN A 143 -7.46 9.05 6.88
C ASN A 143 -6.34 9.71 6.06
N PRO A 144 -6.20 11.06 6.11
CA PRO A 144 -5.13 11.76 5.40
C PRO A 144 -3.73 11.32 5.79
N ASP A 145 -3.52 10.83 7.02
CA ASP A 145 -2.21 10.36 7.47
C ASP A 145 -1.71 9.17 6.65
N ASN A 146 -2.61 8.40 6.02
CA ASN A 146 -2.23 7.33 5.10
C ASN A 146 -1.45 7.89 3.90
N PHE A 147 -2.00 8.82 3.14
CA PHE A 147 -1.27 9.37 1.99
C PHE A 147 -0.15 10.31 2.40
N LEU A 148 -0.27 11.02 3.53
CA LEU A 148 0.79 11.90 4.03
C LEU A 148 2.06 11.14 4.41
N ALA A 149 1.97 9.87 4.80
CA ALA A 149 3.13 9.00 4.97
C ALA A 149 4.00 8.98 3.70
N HIS A 150 3.36 8.86 2.55
CA HIS A 150 4.05 8.79 1.26
C HIS A 150 4.49 10.15 0.74
N TYR A 151 3.72 11.19 1.01
CA TYR A 151 4.11 12.56 0.72
C TYR A 151 5.40 12.95 1.48
N ARG A 152 5.51 12.52 2.73
CA ARG A 152 6.64 12.86 3.62
C ARG A 152 7.84 11.93 3.48
N SER A 153 7.66 10.73 2.95
CA SER A 153 8.74 9.72 2.89
C SER A 153 8.93 9.10 1.52
N THR A 154 7.99 8.34 1.00
CA THR A 154 8.11 7.62 -0.27
C THR A 154 8.44 8.54 -1.43
N GLY A 155 7.71 9.63 -1.58
CA GLY A 155 7.93 10.63 -2.63
C GLY A 155 9.32 11.25 -2.58
N PRO A 156 9.74 11.83 -1.44
CA PRO A 156 11.09 12.35 -1.28
C PRO A 156 12.21 11.32 -1.53
N GLU A 157 12.04 10.08 -1.06
CA GLU A 157 13.00 8.99 -1.30
C GLU A 157 13.16 8.70 -2.80
N ILE A 158 12.04 8.57 -3.53
CA ILE A 158 12.06 8.33 -4.98
C ILE A 158 12.76 9.47 -5.71
N TRP A 159 12.42 10.71 -5.39
CA TRP A 159 13.00 11.88 -6.02
C TRP A 159 14.52 11.94 -5.80
N LYS A 160 14.96 11.74 -4.56
CA LYS A 160 16.37 11.72 -4.19
C LYS A 160 17.13 10.58 -4.87
N ASP A 161 16.60 9.36 -4.77
CA ASP A 161 17.28 8.15 -5.26
C ASP A 161 17.35 8.08 -6.79
N THR A 162 16.50 8.82 -7.49
CA THR A 162 16.56 8.98 -8.95
C THR A 162 17.24 10.27 -9.39
N ASN A 163 17.82 11.05 -8.47
CA ASN A 163 18.43 12.36 -8.76
C ASN A 163 17.46 13.31 -9.50
N GLY A 164 16.16 13.20 -9.24
CA GLY A 164 15.13 13.99 -9.90
C GLY A 164 14.87 13.59 -11.36
N GLU A 165 15.39 12.46 -11.83
CA GLU A 165 15.24 12.00 -13.20
C GLU A 165 14.00 11.14 -13.44
N VAL A 166 13.23 10.81 -12.40
CA VAL A 166 11.99 10.04 -12.52
C VAL A 166 11.01 10.72 -13.47
N THR A 167 10.50 9.97 -14.46
CA THR A 167 9.54 10.45 -15.44
C THR A 167 8.16 9.86 -15.25
N HIS A 168 8.08 8.64 -14.73
CA HIS A 168 6.84 7.90 -14.50
C HIS A 168 6.87 7.23 -13.14
N PHE A 169 5.79 7.32 -12.42
CA PHE A 169 5.56 6.55 -11.19
C PHE A 169 4.39 5.61 -11.42
N VAL A 170 4.64 4.32 -11.25
CA VAL A 170 3.65 3.26 -11.43
C VAL A 170 3.32 2.64 -10.08
N SER A 171 2.06 2.61 -9.70
CA SER A 171 1.61 2.11 -8.42
C SER A 171 0.32 1.31 -8.52
N SER A 172 0.31 0.16 -7.89
CA SER A 172 -0.92 -0.59 -7.64
C SER A 172 -1.82 0.16 -6.65
N MET A 173 -3.11 0.16 -6.90
CA MET A 173 -4.09 0.91 -6.10
C MET A 173 -4.92 -0.01 -5.20
N GLY A 174 -4.71 0.09 -3.88
CA GLY A 174 -5.56 -0.50 -2.86
C GLY A 174 -6.35 0.59 -2.14
N THR A 175 -5.85 1.09 -0.99
CA THR A 175 -6.42 2.28 -0.33
C THR A 175 -6.19 3.56 -1.12
N THR A 176 -5.29 3.53 -2.07
CA THR A 176 -4.79 4.65 -2.87
C THR A 176 -3.81 5.59 -2.14
N GLY A 177 -3.45 5.28 -0.91
CA GLY A 177 -2.55 6.13 -0.12
C GLY A 177 -1.17 6.33 -0.76
N THR A 178 -0.57 5.26 -1.27
CA THR A 178 0.75 5.31 -1.91
C THR A 178 0.75 6.23 -3.13
N ILE A 179 -0.19 6.03 -4.05
CA ILE A 179 -0.25 6.83 -5.28
C ILE A 179 -0.66 8.28 -4.99
N MET A 180 -1.56 8.51 -4.01
CA MET A 180 -1.99 9.86 -3.65
C MET A 180 -0.86 10.69 -3.04
N GLY A 181 -0.17 10.18 -2.03
CA GLY A 181 0.91 10.92 -1.37
C GLY A 181 2.15 11.06 -2.23
N THR A 182 2.55 10.00 -2.92
CA THR A 182 3.73 10.02 -3.81
C THR A 182 3.52 10.95 -4.99
N SER A 183 2.35 10.90 -5.65
CA SER A 183 2.02 11.78 -6.76
C SER A 183 2.03 13.25 -6.36
N MET A 184 1.49 13.56 -5.18
CA MET A 184 1.47 14.91 -4.64
C MET A 184 2.89 15.49 -4.53
N TYR A 185 3.82 14.74 -3.97
CA TYR A 185 5.20 15.17 -3.85
C TYR A 185 5.92 15.26 -5.20
N LEU A 186 5.82 14.21 -6.03
CA LEU A 186 6.52 14.20 -7.33
C LEU A 186 6.04 15.30 -8.27
N LYS A 187 4.73 15.57 -8.31
CA LYS A 187 4.16 16.64 -9.12
C LYS A 187 4.56 18.04 -8.62
N GLU A 188 4.77 18.23 -7.32
CA GLU A 188 5.32 19.47 -6.78
C GLU A 188 6.76 19.70 -7.25
N GLN A 189 7.57 18.65 -7.33
CA GLN A 189 8.94 18.74 -7.82
C GLN A 189 9.00 18.94 -9.34
N ASN A 190 8.21 18.18 -10.09
CA ASN A 190 8.13 18.27 -11.54
C ASN A 190 6.71 17.88 -12.01
N PRO A 191 5.90 18.85 -12.45
CA PRO A 191 4.53 18.58 -12.89
C PRO A 191 4.42 17.67 -14.12
N ASN A 192 5.52 17.41 -14.84
CA ASN A 192 5.55 16.54 -16.00
C ASN A 192 5.70 15.07 -15.66
N VAL A 193 5.98 14.71 -14.40
CA VAL A 193 6.01 13.31 -13.95
C VAL A 193 4.63 12.68 -14.18
N GLN A 194 4.61 11.57 -14.91
CA GLN A 194 3.37 10.84 -15.20
C GLN A 194 3.04 9.86 -14.08
N ILE A 195 1.81 9.89 -13.62
CA ILE A 195 1.31 9.03 -12.53
C ILE A 195 0.40 7.96 -13.11
N VAL A 196 0.83 6.71 -12.99
CA VAL A 196 0.13 5.55 -13.55
C VAL A 196 -0.39 4.66 -12.42
N GLY A 197 -1.70 4.53 -12.31
CA GLY A 197 -2.34 3.64 -11.35
C GLY A 197 -2.70 2.30 -11.99
N CYS A 198 -2.54 1.21 -11.23
CA CYS A 198 -2.93 -0.13 -11.65
C CYS A 198 -4.10 -0.62 -10.83
N GLN A 199 -5.11 -1.15 -11.50
CA GLN A 199 -6.26 -1.79 -10.86
C GLN A 199 -6.54 -3.14 -11.52
N PRO A 200 -7.22 -4.08 -10.82
CA PRO A 200 -7.60 -5.34 -11.45
C PRO A 200 -8.59 -5.13 -12.59
N THR A 201 -8.51 -5.96 -13.62
CA THR A 201 -9.60 -6.07 -14.62
C THR A 201 -10.90 -6.45 -13.92
N GLU A 202 -12.03 -6.15 -14.53
CA GLU A 202 -13.32 -6.50 -13.99
C GLU A 202 -13.41 -8.02 -13.73
N GLY A 203 -13.84 -8.41 -12.53
CA GLY A 203 -13.92 -9.81 -12.11
C GLY A 203 -12.59 -10.44 -11.64
N SER A 204 -11.44 -9.79 -11.85
CA SER A 204 -10.15 -10.26 -11.33
C SER A 204 -10.01 -9.94 -9.85
N LYS A 205 -9.35 -10.85 -9.12
CA LYS A 205 -9.01 -10.67 -7.71
C LYS A 205 -7.49 -10.74 -7.54
N ILE A 206 -6.89 -9.60 -7.28
CA ILE A 206 -5.45 -9.48 -7.04
C ILE A 206 -5.26 -9.02 -5.59
N PRO A 207 -4.65 -9.83 -4.69
CA PRO A 207 -4.42 -9.42 -3.31
C PRO A 207 -3.66 -8.09 -3.23
N GLY A 208 -4.19 -7.16 -2.43
CA GLY A 208 -3.60 -5.83 -2.23
C GLY A 208 -4.01 -4.76 -3.23
N ILE A 209 -4.67 -5.13 -4.32
CA ILE A 209 -5.20 -4.20 -5.31
C ILE A 209 -6.73 -4.29 -5.35
N ARG A 210 -7.38 -3.16 -5.59
CA ARG A 210 -8.86 -3.08 -5.62
C ARG A 210 -9.34 -2.29 -6.84
N ARG A 211 -10.43 -2.79 -7.44
CA ARG A 211 -11.27 -2.03 -8.36
C ARG A 211 -12.51 -1.61 -7.59
N TRP A 212 -12.54 -0.36 -7.16
CA TRP A 212 -13.57 0.14 -6.26
C TRP A 212 -14.87 0.46 -6.98
N SER A 213 -16.00 0.07 -6.39
CA SER A 213 -17.31 0.64 -6.74
C SER A 213 -17.40 2.07 -6.18
N LYS A 214 -18.31 2.87 -6.73
CA LYS A 214 -18.48 4.27 -6.29
C LYS A 214 -18.80 4.38 -4.80
N GLU A 215 -19.60 3.45 -4.27
CA GLU A 215 -20.02 3.44 -2.87
C GLU A 215 -18.85 3.24 -1.89
N TYR A 216 -17.86 2.42 -2.26
CA TYR A 216 -16.72 2.07 -1.41
C TYR A 216 -15.42 2.75 -1.84
N LEU A 217 -15.48 3.67 -2.79
CA LEU A 217 -14.29 4.42 -3.23
C LEU A 217 -13.63 5.10 -2.03
N PRO A 218 -12.30 4.90 -1.81
CA PRO A 218 -11.62 5.54 -0.71
C PRO A 218 -11.79 7.07 -0.74
N MET A 219 -12.11 7.66 0.40
CA MET A 219 -12.30 9.11 0.51
C MET A 219 -11.02 9.90 0.24
N ILE A 220 -9.86 9.28 0.48
CA ILE A 220 -8.56 9.91 0.18
C ILE A 220 -8.23 9.96 -1.31
N PHE A 221 -8.98 9.22 -2.15
CA PHE A 221 -8.71 9.15 -3.58
C PHE A 221 -9.15 10.42 -4.32
N ASP A 222 -8.23 10.99 -5.08
CA ASP A 222 -8.48 12.10 -5.99
C ASP A 222 -8.04 11.68 -7.40
N ALA A 223 -9.01 11.45 -8.28
CA ALA A 223 -8.77 11.00 -9.65
C ALA A 223 -7.91 11.98 -10.46
N ALA A 224 -7.95 13.27 -10.14
CA ALA A 224 -7.17 14.30 -10.83
C ALA A 224 -5.65 14.12 -10.65
N ARG A 225 -5.21 13.39 -9.63
CA ARG A 225 -3.79 13.13 -9.39
C ARG A 225 -3.22 11.99 -10.22
N VAL A 226 -4.07 11.19 -10.87
CA VAL A 226 -3.67 10.01 -11.65
C VAL A 226 -3.82 10.34 -13.13
N ASP A 227 -2.71 10.32 -13.85
CA ASP A 227 -2.71 10.64 -15.29
C ASP A 227 -3.26 9.51 -16.13
N ARG A 228 -3.04 8.26 -15.68
CA ARG A 228 -3.48 7.06 -16.37
C ARG A 228 -3.80 5.95 -15.41
N ILE A 229 -4.87 5.21 -15.69
CA ILE A 229 -5.22 3.97 -14.99
C ILE A 229 -5.11 2.80 -15.97
N MET A 230 -4.38 1.76 -15.57
CA MET A 230 -4.22 0.53 -16.33
C MET A 230 -4.92 -0.61 -15.63
N ASP A 231 -5.70 -1.36 -16.40
CA ASP A 231 -6.35 -2.58 -15.94
C ASP A 231 -5.39 -3.76 -16.12
N ILE A 232 -5.12 -4.49 -15.03
CA ILE A 232 -4.23 -5.65 -15.02
C ILE A 232 -5.02 -6.88 -14.61
N SER A 233 -4.92 -7.96 -15.39
CA SER A 233 -5.55 -9.22 -15.03
C SER A 233 -4.77 -9.95 -13.93
N GLU A 234 -5.45 -10.84 -13.20
CA GLU A 234 -4.81 -11.72 -12.21
C GLU A 234 -3.71 -12.57 -12.87
N ALA A 235 -3.93 -13.06 -14.09
CA ALA A 235 -2.96 -13.86 -14.83
C ALA A 235 -1.70 -13.05 -15.16
N GLU A 236 -1.84 -11.82 -15.65
CA GLU A 236 -0.72 -10.92 -15.93
C GLU A 236 0.10 -10.61 -14.68
N ALA A 237 -0.58 -10.30 -13.56
CA ALA A 237 0.08 -10.05 -12.29
C ALA A 237 0.86 -11.28 -11.79
N ARG A 238 0.27 -12.48 -11.90
CA ARG A 238 0.92 -13.74 -11.49
C ARG A 238 2.15 -14.06 -12.35
N VAL A 239 2.04 -13.95 -13.66
CA VAL A 239 3.17 -14.16 -14.57
C VAL A 239 4.31 -13.22 -14.23
N MET A 240 4.03 -11.95 -14.03
CA MET A 240 5.06 -10.97 -13.73
C MET A 240 5.65 -11.12 -12.33
N ALA A 241 4.85 -11.48 -11.33
CA ALA A 241 5.37 -11.80 -9.99
C ALA A 241 6.37 -12.96 -10.03
N ASN A 242 6.08 -13.99 -10.82
CA ASN A 242 7.00 -15.11 -11.05
C ASN A 242 8.26 -14.69 -11.80
N ARG A 243 8.15 -13.82 -12.79
CA ARG A 243 9.28 -13.29 -13.53
C ARG A 243 10.20 -12.43 -12.65
N LEU A 244 9.62 -11.59 -11.81
CA LEU A 244 10.39 -10.80 -10.83
C LEU A 244 11.25 -11.71 -9.94
N ALA A 245 10.67 -12.80 -9.44
CA ALA A 245 11.41 -13.76 -8.62
C ALA A 245 12.50 -14.49 -9.41
N LYS A 246 12.19 -15.00 -10.58
CA LYS A 246 13.10 -15.84 -11.38
C LYS A 246 14.18 -15.05 -12.12
N GLU A 247 13.85 -13.88 -12.62
CA GLU A 247 14.74 -13.10 -13.47
C GLU A 247 15.48 -12.00 -12.71
N GLU A 248 14.84 -11.38 -11.72
CA GLU A 248 15.39 -10.26 -10.94
C GLU A 248 15.76 -10.61 -9.50
N ALA A 249 15.43 -11.84 -9.06
CA ALA A 249 15.56 -12.28 -7.66
C ALA A 249 14.78 -11.38 -6.67
N VAL A 250 13.70 -10.79 -7.13
CA VAL A 250 12.78 -9.97 -6.32
C VAL A 250 11.54 -10.79 -6.03
N PHE A 251 11.38 -11.19 -4.77
CA PHE A 251 10.22 -11.93 -4.30
C PHE A 251 9.20 -10.96 -3.73
N GLY A 252 8.18 -10.65 -4.51
CA GLY A 252 7.10 -9.75 -4.13
C GLY A 252 5.73 -10.42 -4.23
N GLY A 253 4.72 -9.72 -3.73
CA GLY A 253 3.33 -10.16 -3.84
C GLY A 253 2.74 -9.96 -5.24
N MET A 254 1.48 -10.39 -5.39
CA MET A 254 0.73 -10.22 -6.64
C MET A 254 0.56 -8.75 -7.04
N SER A 255 0.46 -7.84 -6.08
CA SER A 255 0.39 -6.39 -6.34
C SER A 255 1.67 -5.87 -6.98
N SER A 256 2.84 -6.37 -6.57
CA SER A 256 4.12 -6.05 -7.21
C SER A 256 4.16 -6.54 -8.66
N GLY A 257 3.63 -7.75 -8.90
CA GLY A 257 3.46 -8.29 -10.25
C GLY A 257 2.57 -7.41 -11.12
N GLY A 258 1.50 -6.89 -10.57
CA GLY A 258 0.59 -5.97 -11.27
C GLY A 258 1.28 -4.66 -11.66
N SER A 259 2.02 -4.05 -10.75
CA SER A 259 2.78 -2.83 -11.03
C SER A 259 3.86 -3.07 -12.09
N ALA A 260 4.59 -4.19 -11.97
CA ALA A 260 5.63 -4.55 -12.95
C ALA A 260 5.04 -4.83 -14.33
N ALA A 261 3.90 -5.51 -14.41
CA ALA A 261 3.20 -5.76 -15.67
C ALA A 261 2.80 -4.45 -16.36
N ALA A 262 2.31 -3.48 -15.60
CA ALA A 262 2.01 -2.15 -16.14
C ALA A 262 3.27 -1.43 -16.63
N ALA A 263 4.35 -1.47 -15.85
CA ALA A 263 5.59 -0.77 -16.18
C ALA A 263 6.30 -1.29 -17.44
N VAL A 264 6.20 -2.60 -17.72
CA VAL A 264 6.81 -3.21 -18.93
C VAL A 264 5.88 -3.18 -20.14
N SER A 265 4.64 -2.73 -19.98
CA SER A 265 3.66 -2.64 -21.06
C SER A 265 4.09 -1.61 -22.11
N ASP A 266 3.88 -1.94 -23.38
CA ASP A 266 4.09 -1.01 -24.52
C ASP A 266 3.19 0.22 -24.43
N GLU A 267 2.18 0.18 -23.59
CA GLU A 267 1.27 1.29 -23.36
C GLU A 267 1.86 2.39 -22.46
N VAL A 268 2.91 2.09 -21.69
CA VAL A 268 3.64 3.10 -20.90
C VAL A 268 4.80 3.62 -21.75
N PRO A 269 4.85 4.90 -22.00
CA PRO A 269 5.66 5.51 -23.06
C PRO A 269 7.04 5.92 -22.61
N PRO A 270 7.71 6.81 -23.25
CA PRO A 270 8.44 6.80 -24.51
C PRO A 270 9.93 6.44 -24.32
N PRO A 271 10.72 6.45 -25.40
CA PRO A 271 11.99 5.72 -25.46
C PRO A 271 13.16 6.24 -24.62
N GLU A 272 12.99 7.18 -23.72
CA GLU A 272 14.08 7.73 -22.86
C GLU A 272 13.63 7.98 -21.43
N SER A 273 12.60 7.29 -20.98
CA SER A 273 11.99 7.51 -19.65
C SER A 273 12.54 6.56 -18.59
N SER A 274 12.63 7.06 -17.35
CA SER A 274 12.82 6.22 -16.16
C SER A 274 11.45 5.89 -15.57
N LEU A 275 11.24 4.63 -15.19
CA LEU A 275 10.00 4.15 -14.57
C LEU A 275 10.29 3.63 -13.17
N LEU A 276 9.37 3.87 -12.25
CA LEU A 276 9.42 3.31 -10.88
C LEU A 276 8.21 2.43 -10.63
N LEU A 277 8.43 1.35 -9.88
CA LEU A 277 7.39 0.42 -9.44
C LEU A 277 7.06 0.61 -7.96
#